data_9562c630272f397f6e65d0e81cc9ba0c
#
_entry.id   9562c630272f397f6e65d0e81cc9ba0c
#
_cell.length_a   1.000
_cell.length_b   1.000
_cell.length_c   1.000
_cell.angle_alpha   90.00
_cell.angle_beta   90.00
_cell.angle_gamma   90.00
#
_symmetry.space_group_name_H-M   'P 1'
#
loop_
_entity.id
_entity.type
_entity.pdbx_description
1 polymer ?
#
loop_
_entity_poly.entity_id
_entity_poly.type
_entity_poly.pdbx_seq_one_letter_code
_entity_poly.pdbx_strand_id
1 'polypeptide(L)'
;MKNKFHFIGILVILSLGLGACAPKAETPHAAEPPHWTYEGEEGPEHWGALDESFAVCGTGKSQSPIDVSTTNAEDLANISFHYQPSEVNILNNGHTVQVNYDAGSNIELDGVRYDVVQFHYHAPSEHALNGKLFPAELHIVHKSADGTLAVVGILLEEGGQNKAFQPFVDNLPTEKSDVKDAGVKINATELLPAVQTTYRYSGSLTTPPCSEGVHWNLMTTPVEISSEQLNALETLFEEGNNRPVQPLNDRPLVEDDTP
;
A
#
# COMPACT_ATOMS: atom_id res chain seq x y z
N MET A 1 79.03 23.12 -55.16
CA MET A 1 77.78 22.81 -54.52
C MET A 1 78.03 21.63 -53.59
N LYS A 2 78.10 21.89 -52.25
CA LYS A 2 78.40 20.88 -51.23
C LYS A 2 77.26 20.89 -50.25
N ASN A 3 76.42 19.84 -50.24
CA ASN A 3 75.35 19.63 -49.27
C ASN A 3 75.96 19.13 -47.96
N LYS A 4 75.68 19.82 -46.86
CA LYS A 4 75.99 19.39 -45.52
C LYS A 4 74.73 18.77 -44.92
N PHE A 5 74.74 17.47 -44.61
CA PHE A 5 73.77 16.79 -43.82
C PHE A 5 74.03 17.05 -42.33
N HIS A 6 73.00 17.56 -41.61
CA HIS A 6 73.00 17.63 -40.15
C HIS A 6 72.20 16.47 -39.56
N PHE A 7 72.88 15.64 -38.78
CA PHE A 7 72.24 14.60 -37.99
C PHE A 7 71.62 15.24 -36.73
N ILE A 8 70.31 15.17 -36.58
CA ILE A 8 69.60 15.53 -35.34
C ILE A 8 69.41 14.24 -34.59
N GLY A 9 70.06 14.10 -33.40
CA GLY A 9 69.87 12.99 -32.53
C GLY A 9 68.55 13.16 -31.78
N ILE A 10 67.64 12.19 -31.85
CA ILE A 10 66.40 12.15 -31.12
C ILE A 10 66.65 11.49 -29.75
N LEU A 11 66.51 12.29 -28.67
CA LEU A 11 66.61 11.82 -27.31
C LEU A 11 65.25 11.25 -26.94
N VAL A 12 65.13 9.93 -26.80
CA VAL A 12 63.88 9.27 -26.30
C VAL A 12 63.91 9.33 -24.79
N ILE A 13 63.02 10.18 -24.19
CA ILE A 13 62.77 10.23 -22.77
C ILE A 13 61.71 9.17 -22.47
N LEU A 14 62.13 8.11 -21.76
CA LEU A 14 61.27 7.05 -21.25
C LEU A 14 60.61 7.54 -19.95
N SER A 15 59.36 8.06 -20.03
CA SER A 15 58.59 8.43 -18.87
C SER A 15 57.94 7.17 -18.24
N LEU A 16 58.46 6.73 -17.09
CA LEU A 16 57.78 5.75 -16.25
C LEU A 16 56.49 6.39 -15.65
N GLY A 17 55.35 6.05 -16.20
CA GLY A 17 54.07 6.39 -15.61
C GLY A 17 53.82 5.55 -14.35
N LEU A 18 53.91 6.15 -13.16
CA LEU A 18 53.41 5.60 -11.93
C LEU A 18 51.86 5.64 -12.01
N GLY A 19 51.27 4.49 -12.34
CA GLY A 19 49.81 4.31 -12.26
C GLY A 19 49.34 4.35 -10.79
N ALA A 20 48.88 5.52 -10.35
CA ALA A 20 48.15 5.62 -9.08
C ALA A 20 46.83 4.90 -9.24
N CYS A 21 46.67 3.76 -8.58
CA CYS A 21 45.35 3.15 -8.36
C CYS A 21 44.54 4.10 -7.46
N ALA A 22 43.67 4.91 -8.08
CA ALA A 22 42.66 5.62 -7.34
C ALA A 22 41.67 4.58 -6.75
N PRO A 23 41.32 4.66 -5.44
CA PRO A 23 40.30 3.80 -4.89
C PRO A 23 38.96 4.07 -5.62
N LYS A 24 38.36 3.01 -6.13
CA LYS A 24 37.02 3.07 -6.72
C LYS A 24 36.08 3.55 -5.64
N ALA A 25 35.47 4.72 -5.81
CA ALA A 25 34.45 5.21 -4.90
C ALA A 25 33.33 4.16 -4.87
N GLU A 26 33.12 3.55 -3.73
CA GLU A 26 31.94 2.72 -3.49
C GLU A 26 30.73 3.63 -3.61
N THR A 27 29.82 3.32 -4.52
CA THR A 27 28.49 3.93 -4.56
C THR A 27 27.83 3.64 -3.22
N PRO A 28 27.27 4.67 -2.52
CA PRO A 28 26.54 4.42 -1.28
C PRO A 28 25.45 3.38 -1.59
N HIS A 29 25.52 2.22 -0.95
CA HIS A 29 24.38 1.31 -0.92
C HIS A 29 23.23 2.10 -0.31
N ALA A 30 22.11 2.23 -1.04
CA ALA A 30 20.89 2.69 -0.42
C ALA A 30 20.63 1.76 0.77
N ALA A 31 20.50 2.31 1.97
CA ALA A 31 20.19 1.53 3.15
C ALA A 31 18.89 0.76 2.87
N GLU A 32 18.87 -0.53 3.14
CA GLU A 32 17.64 -1.29 3.07
C GLU A 32 16.63 -0.64 4.03
N PRO A 33 15.33 -0.58 3.63
CA PRO A 33 14.30 -0.03 4.52
C PRO A 33 14.29 -0.82 5.82
N PRO A 34 14.04 -0.16 6.98
CA PRO A 34 14.00 -0.83 8.27
C PRO A 34 13.00 -1.98 8.25
N HIS A 35 13.40 -3.12 8.84
CA HIS A 35 12.52 -4.29 8.94
C HIS A 35 11.45 -4.04 10.01
N TRP A 36 10.25 -4.57 9.79
CA TRP A 36 9.13 -4.54 10.72
C TRP A 36 8.21 -5.74 10.48
N THR A 37 7.42 -6.10 11.49
CA THR A 37 6.47 -7.23 11.45
C THR A 37 5.13 -6.79 12.08
N TYR A 38 4.17 -7.73 12.16
CA TYR A 38 2.91 -7.49 12.87
C TYR A 38 2.93 -8.01 14.32
N GLU A 39 4.02 -8.60 14.80
CA GLU A 39 4.14 -9.19 16.15
C GLU A 39 5.55 -9.05 16.74
N GLY A 40 5.64 -9.33 18.05
CA GLY A 40 6.90 -9.32 18.78
C GLY A 40 7.57 -7.94 18.88
N GLU A 41 8.87 -7.93 18.98
CA GLU A 41 9.69 -6.73 19.21
C GLU A 41 9.70 -5.77 18.00
N GLU A 42 9.31 -6.23 16.82
CA GLU A 42 9.21 -5.45 15.59
C GLU A 42 7.76 -5.18 15.19
N GLY A 43 6.81 -5.51 16.07
CA GLY A 43 5.38 -5.35 15.88
C GLY A 43 4.86 -3.91 16.05
N PRO A 44 3.55 -3.69 15.83
CA PRO A 44 2.92 -2.37 15.75
C PRO A 44 3.14 -1.47 16.98
N GLU A 45 3.25 -2.04 18.16
CA GLU A 45 3.52 -1.29 19.39
C GLU A 45 4.92 -0.66 19.42
N HIS A 46 5.85 -1.20 18.64
CA HIS A 46 7.25 -0.79 18.61
C HIS A 46 7.65 -0.05 17.34
N TRP A 47 6.82 -0.04 16.28
CA TRP A 47 7.15 0.57 14.98
C TRP A 47 7.75 1.97 15.09
N GLY A 48 7.18 2.83 15.94
CA GLY A 48 7.66 4.20 16.09
C GLY A 48 9.07 4.33 16.70
N ALA A 49 9.62 3.24 17.25
CA ALA A 49 10.94 3.19 17.84
C ALA A 49 11.97 2.40 17.00
N LEU A 50 11.53 1.70 15.94
CA LEU A 50 12.41 0.89 15.09
C LEU A 50 13.34 1.75 14.25
N ASP A 51 12.85 2.90 13.78
CA ASP A 51 13.62 3.83 12.95
C ASP A 51 13.06 5.25 13.07
N GLU A 52 13.90 6.28 12.87
CA GLU A 52 13.49 7.69 12.91
C GLU A 52 12.42 8.01 11.84
N SER A 53 12.46 7.36 10.66
CA SER A 53 11.47 7.51 9.61
C SER A 53 10.09 6.96 10.00
N PHE A 54 10.00 6.08 11.00
CA PHE A 54 8.78 5.49 11.52
C PHE A 54 8.22 6.19 12.77
N ALA A 55 8.88 7.25 13.26
CA ALA A 55 8.50 7.94 14.51
C ALA A 55 7.01 8.33 14.56
N VAL A 56 6.39 8.63 13.41
CA VAL A 56 4.96 8.99 13.31
C VAL A 56 4.05 7.84 13.70
N CYS A 57 4.48 6.57 13.55
CA CYS A 57 3.70 5.40 14.00
C CYS A 57 3.40 5.45 15.51
N GLY A 58 4.31 6.01 16.31
CA GLY A 58 4.14 6.13 17.77
C GLY A 58 3.72 7.53 18.26
N THR A 59 3.94 8.59 17.47
CA THR A 59 3.71 9.97 17.90
C THR A 59 2.57 10.67 17.18
N GLY A 60 2.12 10.13 16.05
CA GLY A 60 1.05 10.68 15.23
C GLY A 60 -0.28 10.78 15.98
N LYS A 61 -1.11 11.73 15.57
CA LYS A 61 -2.41 12.01 16.19
C LYS A 61 -3.59 11.67 15.29
N SER A 62 -3.30 11.47 14.00
CA SER A 62 -4.29 11.13 12.97
C SER A 62 -4.00 9.75 12.39
N GLN A 63 -3.79 8.78 13.27
CA GLN A 63 -3.41 7.42 12.89
C GLN A 63 -4.60 6.54 12.49
N SER A 64 -4.35 5.55 11.65
CA SER A 64 -5.27 4.50 11.20
C SER A 64 -4.71 3.11 11.55
N PRO A 65 -5.59 2.08 11.65
CA PRO A 65 -7.06 2.11 11.55
C PRO A 65 -7.72 2.69 12.81
N ILE A 66 -9.07 2.80 12.80
CA ILE A 66 -9.85 3.23 13.96
C ILE A 66 -11.01 2.26 14.25
N ASP A 67 -11.59 2.36 15.46
CA ASP A 67 -12.89 1.78 15.77
C ASP A 67 -13.98 2.80 15.44
N VAL A 68 -14.87 2.45 14.50
CA VAL A 68 -16.04 3.24 14.14
C VAL A 68 -17.15 2.93 15.15
N SER A 69 -17.33 3.78 16.17
CA SER A 69 -18.30 3.57 17.24
C SER A 69 -19.34 4.68 17.37
N THR A 70 -19.00 5.89 16.98
CA THR A 70 -19.90 7.05 17.02
C THR A 70 -19.60 7.93 15.82
N THR A 71 -20.60 8.15 14.98
CA THR A 71 -20.51 8.95 13.76
C THR A 71 -21.41 10.16 13.84
N ASN A 72 -21.10 11.17 13.01
CA ASN A 72 -22.02 12.25 12.69
C ASN A 72 -22.54 11.96 11.28
N ALA A 73 -23.86 11.79 11.14
CA ALA A 73 -24.46 11.63 9.81
C ALA A 73 -24.47 12.96 9.07
N GLU A 74 -23.92 12.97 7.87
CA GLU A 74 -23.88 14.14 6.99
C GLU A 74 -24.12 13.68 5.54
N ASP A 75 -24.86 14.49 4.78
CA ASP A 75 -25.03 14.32 3.34
C ASP A 75 -23.78 14.91 2.63
N LEU A 76 -22.80 14.07 2.37
CA LEU A 76 -21.58 14.45 1.65
C LEU A 76 -21.74 14.19 0.15
N ALA A 77 -20.86 14.80 -0.64
CA ALA A 77 -20.80 14.46 -2.07
C ALA A 77 -20.43 12.99 -2.25
N ASN A 78 -21.23 12.26 -3.04
CA ASN A 78 -21.02 10.86 -3.33
C ASN A 78 -19.67 10.65 -4.03
N ILE A 79 -18.97 9.55 -3.71
CA ILE A 79 -17.75 9.16 -4.41
C ILE A 79 -18.16 8.63 -5.78
N SER A 80 -17.56 9.19 -6.84
CA SER A 80 -17.75 8.67 -8.19
C SER A 80 -16.69 7.63 -8.50
N PHE A 81 -17.09 6.38 -8.72
CA PHE A 81 -16.20 5.26 -9.04
C PHE A 81 -16.08 5.07 -10.55
N HIS A 82 -14.88 5.17 -11.10
CA HIS A 82 -14.55 4.99 -12.51
C HIS A 82 -13.54 3.86 -12.70
N TYR A 83 -13.87 2.66 -12.22
CA TYR A 83 -13.00 1.50 -12.33
C TYR A 83 -13.20 0.78 -13.66
N GLN A 84 -12.10 0.31 -14.22
CA GLN A 84 -12.04 -0.53 -15.41
C GLN A 84 -11.38 -1.86 -15.04
N PRO A 85 -11.66 -2.96 -15.79
CA PRO A 85 -10.95 -4.21 -15.57
C PRO A 85 -9.43 -4.03 -15.70
N SER A 86 -8.67 -4.57 -14.74
CA SER A 86 -7.21 -4.59 -14.68
C SER A 86 -6.68 -6.01 -14.77
N GLU A 87 -5.50 -6.21 -15.32
CA GLU A 87 -4.77 -7.46 -15.16
C GLU A 87 -4.43 -7.67 -13.68
N VAL A 88 -4.43 -8.94 -13.23
CA VAL A 88 -4.05 -9.30 -11.85
C VAL A 88 -2.53 -9.40 -11.77
N ASN A 89 -1.87 -8.25 -11.61
CA ASN A 89 -0.43 -8.13 -11.37
C ASN A 89 -0.15 -8.26 -9.87
N ILE A 90 -0.03 -9.50 -9.40
CA ILE A 90 -0.06 -9.87 -7.98
C ILE A 90 1.33 -10.13 -7.40
N LEU A 91 1.53 -9.76 -6.14
CA LEU A 91 2.75 -10.06 -5.36
C LEU A 91 2.39 -10.29 -3.89
N ASN A 92 3.21 -11.08 -3.21
CA ASN A 92 3.26 -11.13 -1.75
C ASN A 92 4.50 -10.37 -1.30
N ASN A 93 4.33 -9.21 -0.67
CA ASN A 93 5.45 -8.37 -0.23
C ASN A 93 6.03 -8.77 1.15
N GLY A 94 5.47 -9.83 1.76
CA GLY A 94 5.83 -10.32 3.09
C GLY A 94 4.96 -9.74 4.21
N HIS A 95 4.10 -8.74 3.91
CA HIS A 95 3.20 -8.09 4.87
C HIS A 95 1.74 -8.19 4.44
N THR A 96 1.49 -8.29 3.15
CA THR A 96 0.18 -8.53 2.54
C THR A 96 0.34 -9.08 1.12
N VAL A 97 -0.74 -9.56 0.54
CA VAL A 97 -0.80 -9.81 -0.91
C VAL A 97 -1.48 -8.63 -1.58
N GLN A 98 -0.79 -8.07 -2.55
CA GLN A 98 -1.17 -6.86 -3.27
C GLN A 98 -1.36 -7.14 -4.76
N VAL A 99 -2.33 -6.49 -5.37
CA VAL A 99 -2.49 -6.40 -6.84
C VAL A 99 -2.21 -4.97 -7.28
N ASN A 100 -1.18 -4.79 -8.10
CA ASN A 100 -0.94 -3.53 -8.78
C ASN A 100 -2.00 -3.35 -9.87
N TYR A 101 -2.69 -2.22 -9.86
CA TYR A 101 -3.82 -1.99 -10.75
C TYR A 101 -3.37 -1.23 -12.00
N ASP A 102 -3.92 -1.59 -13.16
CA ASP A 102 -3.60 -0.91 -14.42
C ASP A 102 -4.07 0.54 -14.40
N ALA A 103 -3.32 1.39 -15.09
CA ALA A 103 -3.65 2.80 -15.19
C ALA A 103 -5.00 3.03 -15.91
N GLY A 104 -5.73 4.08 -15.49
CA GLY A 104 -7.00 4.50 -16.09
C GLY A 104 -8.18 4.47 -15.13
N SER A 105 -8.13 3.61 -14.11
CA SER A 105 -9.13 3.55 -13.05
C SER A 105 -8.92 4.64 -12.02
N ASN A 106 -10.01 5.23 -11.53
CA ASN A 106 -9.94 6.33 -10.56
C ASN A 106 -11.24 6.45 -9.76
N ILE A 107 -11.17 7.27 -8.71
CA ILE A 107 -12.35 7.84 -8.05
C ILE A 107 -12.30 9.37 -8.15
N GLU A 108 -13.47 10.00 -8.08
CA GLU A 108 -13.60 11.42 -7.79
C GLU A 108 -14.18 11.58 -6.38
N LEU A 109 -13.46 12.26 -5.53
CA LEU A 109 -13.80 12.56 -4.14
C LEU A 109 -13.71 14.09 -3.95
N ASP A 110 -14.82 14.74 -3.60
CA ASP A 110 -14.91 16.19 -3.44
C ASP A 110 -14.37 17.00 -4.64
N GLY A 111 -14.61 16.50 -5.86
CA GLY A 111 -14.14 17.11 -7.11
C GLY A 111 -12.66 16.91 -7.40
N VAL A 112 -11.94 16.13 -6.59
CA VAL A 112 -10.54 15.77 -6.83
C VAL A 112 -10.47 14.34 -7.36
N ARG A 113 -9.72 14.14 -8.44
CA ARG A 113 -9.46 12.83 -9.02
C ARG A 113 -8.30 12.14 -8.28
N TYR A 114 -8.50 10.87 -7.93
CA TYR A 114 -7.50 9.97 -7.37
C TYR A 114 -7.41 8.71 -8.23
N ASP A 115 -6.27 8.48 -8.87
CA ASP A 115 -6.03 7.30 -9.69
C ASP A 115 -5.77 6.07 -8.82
N VAL A 116 -6.32 4.90 -9.19
CA VAL A 116 -6.06 3.64 -8.49
C VAL A 116 -4.59 3.27 -8.66
N VAL A 117 -3.96 2.89 -7.56
CA VAL A 117 -2.57 2.41 -7.53
C VAL A 117 -2.53 0.90 -7.38
N GLN A 118 -3.23 0.38 -6.37
CA GLN A 118 -3.22 -1.03 -6.01
C GLN A 118 -4.39 -1.34 -5.07
N PHE A 119 -4.68 -2.63 -4.90
CA PHE A 119 -5.46 -3.10 -3.76
C PHE A 119 -4.73 -4.22 -3.02
N HIS A 120 -5.02 -4.37 -1.74
CA HIS A 120 -4.46 -5.40 -0.86
C HIS A 120 -5.46 -5.71 0.26
N TYR A 121 -5.18 -6.76 1.04
CA TYR A 121 -6.07 -7.15 2.13
C TYR A 121 -5.33 -7.28 3.46
N HIS A 122 -6.14 -7.26 4.52
CA HIS A 122 -5.77 -7.59 5.89
C HIS A 122 -6.74 -8.65 6.43
N ALA A 123 -6.22 -9.62 7.17
CA ALA A 123 -6.98 -10.64 7.90
C ALA A 123 -6.35 -10.83 9.28
N PRO A 124 -7.11 -10.57 10.38
CA PRO A 124 -8.45 -9.96 10.41
C PRO A 124 -8.47 -8.51 9.89
N SER A 125 -9.66 -7.86 9.89
CA SER A 125 -9.80 -6.46 9.48
C SER A 125 -8.95 -5.53 10.36
N GLU A 126 -8.56 -4.39 9.80
CA GLU A 126 -7.86 -3.34 10.54
C GLU A 126 -8.84 -2.40 11.24
N HIS A 127 -9.90 -1.96 10.53
CA HIS A 127 -10.98 -1.21 11.15
C HIS A 127 -11.89 -2.12 11.96
N ALA A 128 -12.41 -1.58 13.08
CA ALA A 128 -13.46 -2.20 13.86
C ALA A 128 -14.76 -1.41 13.71
N LEU A 129 -15.90 -2.07 13.85
CA LEU A 129 -17.21 -1.44 14.02
C LEU A 129 -17.74 -1.78 15.42
N ASN A 130 -17.88 -0.77 16.27
CA ASN A 130 -18.32 -0.93 17.68
C ASN A 130 -17.49 -1.97 18.44
N GLY A 131 -16.17 -1.92 18.30
CA GLY A 131 -15.22 -2.82 18.96
C GLY A 131 -15.11 -4.21 18.33
N LYS A 132 -15.83 -4.49 17.23
CA LYS A 132 -15.80 -5.78 16.56
C LYS A 132 -14.99 -5.71 15.28
N LEU A 133 -13.96 -6.55 15.16
CA LEU A 133 -13.25 -6.79 13.90
C LEU A 133 -14.07 -7.73 12.99
N PHE A 134 -13.87 -7.59 11.71
CA PHE A 134 -14.37 -8.49 10.67
C PHE A 134 -13.29 -9.52 10.30
N PRO A 135 -13.68 -10.63 9.67
CA PRO A 135 -12.72 -11.66 9.26
C PRO A 135 -11.60 -11.15 8.34
N ALA A 136 -11.92 -10.21 7.45
CA ALA A 136 -10.91 -9.55 6.62
C ALA A 136 -11.36 -8.14 6.19
N GLU A 137 -10.45 -7.39 5.62
CA GLU A 137 -10.68 -6.06 5.04
C GLU A 137 -9.84 -5.88 3.78
N LEU A 138 -10.46 -5.32 2.73
CA LEU A 138 -9.81 -4.99 1.48
C LEU A 138 -9.58 -3.48 1.42
N HIS A 139 -8.38 -3.05 1.03
CA HIS A 139 -8.03 -1.65 0.80
C HIS A 139 -7.77 -1.41 -0.68
N ILE A 140 -8.53 -0.52 -1.30
CA ILE A 140 -8.23 -0.01 -2.64
C ILE A 140 -7.58 1.36 -2.47
N VAL A 141 -6.29 1.43 -2.81
CA VAL A 141 -5.46 2.63 -2.61
C VAL A 141 -5.44 3.48 -3.87
N HIS A 142 -5.71 4.76 -3.69
CA HIS A 142 -5.75 5.76 -4.76
C HIS A 142 -4.80 6.90 -4.45
N LYS A 143 -4.36 7.60 -5.50
CA LYS A 143 -3.43 8.73 -5.40
C LYS A 143 -3.82 9.85 -6.34
N SER A 144 -3.90 11.07 -5.82
CA SER A 144 -4.11 12.29 -6.60
C SER A 144 -2.82 12.78 -7.28
N ALA A 145 -2.97 13.75 -8.17
CA ALA A 145 -1.83 14.31 -8.92
C ALA A 145 -0.80 15.01 -8.01
N ASP A 146 -1.20 15.53 -6.86
CA ASP A 146 -0.30 16.15 -5.87
C ASP A 146 0.32 15.15 -4.88
N GLY A 147 -0.05 13.86 -4.99
CA GLY A 147 0.47 12.79 -4.17
C GLY A 147 -0.35 12.44 -2.94
N THR A 148 -1.45 13.14 -2.68
CA THR A 148 -2.37 12.81 -1.58
C THR A 148 -3.01 11.45 -1.80
N LEU A 149 -3.16 10.66 -0.75
CA LEU A 149 -3.77 9.33 -0.81
C LEU A 149 -5.24 9.37 -0.36
N ALA A 150 -6.05 8.56 -1.05
CA ALA A 150 -7.38 8.20 -0.62
C ALA A 150 -7.50 6.67 -0.62
N VAL A 151 -8.09 6.10 0.42
CA VAL A 151 -8.30 4.65 0.52
C VAL A 151 -9.79 4.37 0.64
N VAL A 152 -10.26 3.41 -0.15
CA VAL A 152 -11.57 2.80 0.00
C VAL A 152 -11.36 1.48 0.75
N GLY A 153 -11.87 1.40 1.98
CA GLY A 153 -11.88 0.21 2.81
C GLY A 153 -13.17 -0.57 2.62
N ILE A 154 -13.09 -1.88 2.48
CA ILE A 154 -14.24 -2.78 2.34
C ILE A 154 -14.11 -3.91 3.35
N LEU A 155 -14.99 -3.94 4.34
CA LEU A 155 -15.04 -5.02 5.32
C LEU A 155 -15.58 -6.28 4.65
N LEU A 156 -14.93 -7.41 4.93
CA LEU A 156 -15.32 -8.72 4.38
C LEU A 156 -15.90 -9.59 5.49
N GLU A 157 -17.03 -10.23 5.23
CA GLU A 157 -17.67 -11.15 6.16
C GLU A 157 -17.93 -12.51 5.52
N GLU A 158 -18.07 -13.54 6.35
CA GLU A 158 -18.41 -14.88 5.87
C GLU A 158 -19.86 -14.94 5.39
N GLY A 159 -20.04 -15.44 4.16
CA GLY A 159 -21.35 -15.57 3.53
C GLY A 159 -21.32 -16.32 2.22
N GLY A 160 -21.95 -15.77 1.20
CA GLY A 160 -21.96 -16.33 -0.15
C GLY A 160 -20.62 -16.22 -0.87
N GLN A 161 -20.33 -17.13 -1.81
CA GLN A 161 -19.15 -17.03 -2.66
C GLN A 161 -19.15 -15.73 -3.49
N ASN A 162 -18.08 -14.95 -3.38
CA ASN A 162 -17.86 -13.77 -4.22
C ASN A 162 -17.08 -14.15 -5.48
N LYS A 163 -17.79 -14.19 -6.61
CA LYS A 163 -17.19 -14.57 -7.90
C LYS A 163 -16.22 -13.52 -8.44
N ALA A 164 -16.44 -12.25 -8.14
CA ALA A 164 -15.57 -11.16 -8.56
C ALA A 164 -14.23 -11.19 -7.82
N PHE A 165 -14.21 -11.70 -6.59
CA PHE A 165 -13.02 -11.85 -5.77
C PHE A 165 -12.24 -13.14 -6.09
N GLN A 166 -12.85 -14.12 -6.77
CA GLN A 166 -12.24 -15.42 -7.05
C GLN A 166 -10.93 -15.33 -7.85
N PRO A 167 -10.78 -14.46 -8.89
CA PRO A 167 -9.52 -14.33 -9.62
C PRO A 167 -8.34 -13.92 -8.74
N PHE A 168 -8.58 -13.15 -7.68
CA PHE A 168 -7.57 -12.80 -6.69
C PHE A 168 -7.21 -14.01 -5.82
N VAL A 169 -8.22 -14.68 -5.26
CA VAL A 169 -8.03 -15.83 -4.36
C VAL A 169 -7.31 -16.99 -5.04
N ASP A 170 -7.67 -17.31 -6.29
CA ASP A 170 -7.06 -18.42 -7.06
C ASP A 170 -5.58 -18.19 -7.39
N ASN A 171 -5.10 -16.95 -7.27
CA ASN A 171 -3.73 -16.57 -7.66
C ASN A 171 -2.88 -16.06 -6.49
N LEU A 172 -3.32 -16.24 -5.24
CA LEU A 172 -2.59 -15.81 -4.04
C LEU A 172 -1.20 -16.47 -3.98
N PRO A 173 -0.09 -15.69 -3.96
CA PRO A 173 1.24 -16.23 -3.73
C PRO A 173 1.38 -16.67 -2.26
N THR A 174 1.73 -17.94 -2.03
CA THR A 174 1.90 -18.50 -0.68
C THR A 174 3.19 -18.08 0.02
N GLU A 175 4.14 -17.51 -0.73
CA GLU A 175 5.41 -17.04 -0.21
C GLU A 175 5.69 -15.64 -0.75
N LYS A 176 6.58 -14.90 -0.09
CA LYS A 176 7.07 -13.60 -0.57
C LYS A 176 7.57 -13.71 -2.01
N SER A 177 7.09 -12.85 -2.89
CA SER A 177 7.32 -12.94 -4.33
C SER A 177 7.44 -11.57 -4.96
N ASP A 178 8.11 -11.52 -6.12
CA ASP A 178 8.02 -10.39 -7.03
C ASP A 178 6.64 -10.35 -7.72
N VAL A 179 6.35 -9.23 -8.38
CA VAL A 179 5.11 -9.06 -9.17
C VAL A 179 5.04 -10.11 -10.26
N LYS A 180 3.90 -10.79 -10.34
CA LYS A 180 3.57 -11.78 -11.36
C LYS A 180 2.23 -11.44 -12.00
N ASP A 181 2.17 -11.46 -13.33
CA ASP A 181 0.91 -11.44 -14.07
C ASP A 181 0.26 -12.82 -13.96
N ALA A 182 -0.95 -12.85 -13.41
CA ALA A 182 -1.75 -14.08 -13.25
C ALA A 182 -2.47 -14.50 -14.54
N GLY A 183 -2.47 -13.66 -15.58
CA GLY A 183 -3.17 -13.93 -16.86
C GLY A 183 -4.69 -13.90 -16.75
N VAL A 184 -5.22 -13.26 -15.73
CA VAL A 184 -6.65 -13.06 -15.46
C VAL A 184 -6.93 -11.60 -15.11
N LYS A 185 -8.19 -11.18 -15.23
CA LYS A 185 -8.60 -9.81 -14.90
C LYS A 185 -9.50 -9.76 -13.68
N ILE A 186 -9.44 -8.63 -13.00
CA ILE A 186 -10.35 -8.25 -11.92
C ILE A 186 -10.88 -6.84 -12.17
N ASN A 187 -12.14 -6.58 -11.77
CA ASN A 187 -12.72 -5.25 -11.84
C ASN A 187 -13.12 -4.80 -10.43
N ALA A 188 -12.45 -3.77 -9.93
CA ALA A 188 -12.68 -3.26 -8.59
C ALA A 188 -14.14 -2.76 -8.37
N THR A 189 -14.88 -2.39 -9.43
CA THR A 189 -16.32 -2.07 -9.33
C THR A 189 -17.13 -3.25 -8.79
N GLU A 190 -16.75 -4.48 -9.15
CA GLU A 190 -17.46 -5.69 -8.74
C GLU A 190 -17.11 -6.14 -7.32
N LEU A 191 -16.10 -5.51 -6.70
CA LEU A 191 -15.70 -5.73 -5.31
C LEU A 191 -16.45 -4.78 -4.34
N LEU A 192 -17.07 -3.71 -4.86
CA LEU A 192 -17.82 -2.75 -4.05
C LEU A 192 -19.17 -3.35 -3.60
N PRO A 193 -19.65 -2.99 -2.39
CA PRO A 193 -21.01 -3.33 -2.00
C PRO A 193 -22.04 -2.60 -2.87
N ALA A 194 -23.27 -3.12 -2.90
CA ALA A 194 -24.36 -2.50 -3.65
C ALA A 194 -24.77 -1.13 -3.10
N VAL A 195 -24.65 -0.95 -1.79
CA VAL A 195 -24.84 0.33 -1.09
C VAL A 195 -23.46 0.95 -0.87
N GLN A 196 -23.26 2.14 -1.41
CA GLN A 196 -21.93 2.78 -1.44
C GLN A 196 -21.80 3.96 -0.47
N THR A 197 -22.56 3.92 0.63
CA THR A 197 -22.40 4.82 1.76
C THR A 197 -21.06 4.55 2.48
N THR A 198 -20.49 5.57 3.11
CA THR A 198 -19.14 5.49 3.67
C THR A 198 -19.00 6.14 5.02
N TYR A 199 -18.15 5.58 5.88
CA TYR A 199 -17.54 6.30 7.00
C TYR A 199 -16.30 7.01 6.50
N ARG A 200 -16.20 8.34 6.73
CA ARG A 200 -15.09 9.15 6.23
C ARG A 200 -14.34 9.83 7.37
N TYR A 201 -13.01 9.76 7.30
CA TYR A 201 -12.14 10.45 8.24
C TYR A 201 -10.75 10.70 7.65
N SER A 202 -10.00 11.66 8.21
CA SER A 202 -8.60 11.84 7.88
C SER A 202 -7.73 10.95 8.77
N GLY A 203 -6.89 10.13 8.16
CA GLY A 203 -6.08 9.14 8.84
C GLY A 203 -4.66 9.04 8.29
N SER A 204 -4.10 7.85 8.37
CA SER A 204 -2.72 7.54 7.98
C SER A 204 -2.65 6.27 7.14
N LEU A 205 -1.44 5.95 6.66
CA LEU A 205 -1.09 4.59 6.30
C LEU A 205 -1.18 3.71 7.56
N THR A 206 -1.59 2.46 7.40
CA THR A 206 -1.69 1.46 8.48
C THR A 206 -0.40 0.66 8.67
N THR A 207 0.60 0.91 7.84
CA THR A 207 1.94 0.29 7.92
C THR A 207 3.01 1.37 8.01
N PRO A 208 4.21 1.08 8.55
CA PRO A 208 5.33 2.00 8.49
C PRO A 208 5.55 2.57 7.09
N PRO A 209 5.78 3.88 6.97
CA PRO A 209 6.07 4.85 8.05
C PRO A 209 4.84 5.53 8.68
N CYS A 210 3.63 5.02 8.54
CA CYS A 210 2.37 5.52 9.14
C CYS A 210 2.07 6.99 8.81
N SER A 211 2.47 7.44 7.63
CA SER A 211 2.30 8.84 7.19
C SER A 211 0.84 9.27 7.24
N GLU A 212 0.59 10.40 7.88
CA GLU A 212 -0.75 11.00 8.02
C GLU A 212 -1.19 11.76 6.76
N GLY A 213 -2.46 12.14 6.68
CA GLY A 213 -3.04 12.85 5.54
C GLY A 213 -3.70 11.93 4.50
N VAL A 214 -4.04 10.72 4.88
CA VAL A 214 -4.80 9.78 4.05
C VAL A 214 -6.30 10.03 4.23
N HIS A 215 -7.03 10.18 3.13
CA HIS A 215 -8.50 10.24 3.14
C HIS A 215 -9.07 8.80 3.17
N TRP A 216 -9.61 8.41 4.31
CA TRP A 216 -10.25 7.13 4.49
C TRP A 216 -11.74 7.19 4.18
N ASN A 217 -12.20 6.22 3.40
CA ASN A 217 -13.59 6.02 2.99
C ASN A 217 -13.93 4.55 3.20
N LEU A 218 -14.35 4.19 4.41
CA LEU A 218 -14.72 2.82 4.76
C LEU A 218 -16.18 2.57 4.38
N MET A 219 -16.43 1.57 3.52
CA MET A 219 -17.80 1.20 3.15
C MET A 219 -18.59 0.77 4.39
N THR A 220 -19.80 1.31 4.53
CA THR A 220 -20.67 1.01 5.68
C THR A 220 -21.24 -0.41 5.63
N THR A 221 -21.36 -0.98 4.42
CA THR A 221 -21.91 -2.31 4.17
C THR A 221 -20.77 -3.29 3.88
N PRO A 222 -20.61 -4.35 4.69
CA PRO A 222 -19.66 -5.42 4.41
C PRO A 222 -20.00 -6.18 3.12
N VAL A 223 -18.99 -6.81 2.53
CA VAL A 223 -19.12 -7.68 1.37
C VAL A 223 -18.93 -9.12 1.79
N GLU A 224 -19.87 -9.99 1.39
CA GLU A 224 -19.77 -11.42 1.66
C GLU A 224 -18.70 -12.09 0.78
N ILE A 225 -17.91 -13.00 1.39
CA ILE A 225 -17.05 -13.97 0.75
C ILE A 225 -17.29 -15.35 1.36
N SER A 226 -17.04 -16.44 0.61
CA SER A 226 -17.25 -17.77 1.17
C SER A 226 -16.21 -18.12 2.23
N SER A 227 -16.52 -19.12 3.07
CA SER A 227 -15.58 -19.64 4.06
C SER A 227 -14.27 -20.16 3.42
N GLU A 228 -14.34 -20.72 2.21
CA GLU A 228 -13.14 -21.14 1.48
C GLU A 228 -12.28 -19.97 1.02
N GLN A 229 -12.92 -18.89 0.54
CA GLN A 229 -12.23 -17.67 0.16
C GLN A 229 -11.59 -17.00 1.38
N LEU A 230 -12.30 -16.94 2.48
CA LEU A 230 -11.81 -16.39 3.73
C LEU A 230 -10.62 -17.17 4.27
N ASN A 231 -10.75 -18.50 4.36
CA ASN A 231 -9.67 -19.39 4.81
C ASN A 231 -8.39 -19.24 3.96
N ALA A 232 -8.53 -19.00 2.65
CA ALA A 232 -7.39 -18.75 1.77
C ALA A 232 -6.64 -17.44 2.12
N LEU A 233 -7.32 -16.43 2.64
CA LEU A 233 -6.70 -15.19 3.12
C LEU A 233 -6.01 -15.39 4.48
N GLU A 234 -6.72 -16.00 5.43
CA GLU A 234 -6.27 -16.17 6.82
C GLU A 234 -5.02 -17.06 6.92
N THR A 235 -4.93 -18.10 6.08
CA THR A 235 -3.80 -19.05 6.15
C THR A 235 -2.46 -18.50 5.64
N LEU A 236 -2.46 -17.36 4.94
CA LEU A 236 -1.22 -16.76 4.44
C LEU A 236 -0.46 -15.98 5.52
N PHE A 237 -1.19 -15.47 6.51
CA PHE A 237 -0.64 -14.70 7.63
C PHE A 237 -1.30 -15.21 8.91
N GLU A 238 -0.83 -16.37 9.40
CA GLU A 238 -1.47 -17.11 10.51
C GLU A 238 -1.66 -16.29 11.79
N GLU A 239 -0.73 -15.37 12.08
CA GLU A 239 -0.82 -14.44 13.23
C GLU A 239 -1.58 -13.16 12.90
N GLY A 240 -2.08 -13.04 11.66
CA GLY A 240 -2.72 -11.84 11.14
C GLY A 240 -1.73 -10.81 10.57
N ASN A 241 -2.27 -9.89 9.78
CA ASN A 241 -1.49 -8.81 9.17
C ASN A 241 -2.21 -7.46 9.32
N ASN A 242 -2.84 -7.23 10.46
CA ASN A 242 -3.58 -6.03 10.78
C ASN A 242 -2.91 -5.23 11.91
N ARG A 243 -2.87 -3.92 11.76
CA ARG A 243 -2.48 -3.00 12.83
C ARG A 243 -3.63 -2.86 13.82
N PRO A 244 -3.38 -2.85 15.14
CA PRO A 244 -4.42 -2.53 16.14
C PRO A 244 -5.05 -1.15 15.90
N VAL A 245 -6.32 -1.00 16.29
CA VAL A 245 -7.04 0.27 16.19
C VAL A 245 -6.34 1.38 16.95
N GLN A 246 -6.35 2.58 16.39
CA GLN A 246 -5.73 3.78 16.92
C GLN A 246 -6.79 4.76 17.45
N PRO A 247 -6.44 5.60 18.42
CA PRO A 247 -7.38 6.58 18.95
C PRO A 247 -7.87 7.53 17.85
N LEU A 248 -9.18 7.76 17.79
CA LEU A 248 -9.77 8.76 16.89
C LEU A 248 -9.28 10.18 17.24
N ASN A 249 -9.00 10.43 18.52
CA ASN A 249 -8.71 11.77 19.06
C ASN A 249 -9.84 12.77 18.71
N ASP A 250 -9.49 14.01 18.41
CA ASP A 250 -10.45 15.08 18.08
C ASP A 250 -10.85 15.11 16.60
N ARG A 251 -10.56 14.05 15.83
CA ARG A 251 -10.90 14.00 14.41
C ARG A 251 -12.41 13.82 14.20
N PRO A 252 -13.00 14.53 13.24
CA PRO A 252 -14.36 14.22 12.81
C PRO A 252 -14.38 12.83 12.16
N LEU A 253 -15.41 12.05 12.51
CA LEU A 253 -15.78 10.81 11.85
C LEU A 253 -17.21 11.00 11.35
N VAL A 254 -17.33 11.04 10.04
CA VAL A 254 -18.60 11.34 9.37
C VAL A 254 -19.13 10.06 8.73
N GLU A 255 -20.42 9.84 8.86
CA GLU A 255 -21.14 8.82 8.12
C GLU A 255 -21.91 9.51 6.99
N ASP A 256 -21.49 9.26 5.76
CA ASP A 256 -22.23 9.67 4.57
C ASP A 256 -23.29 8.60 4.30
N ASP A 257 -24.53 8.90 4.60
CA ASP A 257 -25.67 7.98 4.55
C ASP A 257 -26.47 8.09 3.25
N THR A 258 -26.04 8.92 2.31
CA THR A 258 -26.66 9.07 0.99
C THR A 258 -25.89 8.25 -0.05
N PRO A 259 -26.55 7.28 -0.74
CA PRO A 259 -25.91 6.43 -1.75
C PRO A 259 -25.71 7.13 -3.10
#